data_fe6b1ab894c20e52175d9df71868c284
#
_entry.id   fe6b1ab894c20e52175d9df71868c284
#
_cell.length_a   1.000
_cell.length_b   1.000
_cell.length_c   1.000
_cell.angle_alpha   90.00
_cell.angle_beta   90.00
_cell.angle_gamma   90.00
#
_symmetry.space_group_name_H-M   'P 1'
#
loop_
_entity.id
_entity.type
_entity.pdbx_description
1 polymer ?
#
loop_
_entity_poly.entity_id
_entity_poly.type
_entity_poly.pdbx_seq_one_letter_code
_entity_poly.pdbx_strand_id
1 'polypeptide(L)'
;SLMSLLFAGLLAFVPSLSVPSAANAQDRGTPFGEWRYWGADAWSTRYSPLDQIDAENFDDLEQAWLWRGDNFGPSPDYILRSTPIYADGRLFTVAGQSRAVSALDPATGEVLWMFREPHTTRWERSSRKSHGKGVAYAEVDGRGVIYLVTPAFFLHALDAETGLPLEGFGAPVPLDGFDETGTVDLL
;
A
#
# COMPACT_ATOMS: atom_id res chain seq x y z
N SER A 1 -5.40 12.52 -82.36
CA SER A 1 -4.47 12.02 -81.37
C SER A 1 -4.82 12.58 -80.03
N LEU A 2 -5.55 11.81 -79.26
CA LEU A 2 -5.81 12.10 -77.85
C LEU A 2 -4.77 11.37 -77.03
N MET A 3 -4.05 12.14 -76.21
CA MET A 3 -3.11 11.62 -75.24
C MET A 3 -3.71 11.86 -73.85
N SER A 4 -4.23 10.79 -73.23
CA SER A 4 -4.78 10.80 -71.89
C SER A 4 -3.65 10.61 -70.88
N LEU A 5 -3.39 11.61 -70.05
CA LEU A 5 -2.49 11.52 -68.90
C LEU A 5 -3.25 10.90 -67.70
N LEU A 6 -2.88 9.71 -67.32
CA LEU A 6 -3.28 9.09 -66.07
C LEU A 6 -2.39 9.61 -64.93
N PHE A 7 -2.98 10.38 -64.01
CA PHE A 7 -2.36 10.76 -62.75
C PHE A 7 -2.61 9.67 -61.72
N ALA A 8 -1.60 8.86 -61.43
CA ALA A 8 -1.65 7.92 -60.35
C ALA A 8 -1.30 8.67 -59.02
N GLY A 9 -2.33 8.92 -58.22
CA GLY A 9 -2.15 9.46 -56.87
C GLY A 9 -1.56 8.42 -55.90
N LEU A 10 -0.34 8.63 -55.51
CA LEU A 10 0.33 7.84 -54.47
C LEU A 10 -0.22 8.31 -53.10
N LEU A 11 -1.15 7.55 -52.51
CA LEU A 11 -1.57 7.74 -51.14
C LEU A 11 -0.45 7.28 -50.22
N ALA A 12 0.29 8.21 -49.63
CA ALA A 12 1.26 7.93 -48.61
C ALA A 12 0.52 7.52 -47.34
N PHE A 13 0.60 6.23 -47.00
CA PHE A 13 0.13 5.70 -45.72
C PHE A 13 1.11 6.16 -44.61
N VAL A 14 0.73 7.16 -43.83
CA VAL A 14 1.46 7.58 -42.63
C VAL A 14 1.00 6.67 -41.51
N PRO A 15 1.85 5.78 -40.98
CA PRO A 15 1.50 5.00 -39.80
C PRO A 15 1.31 5.98 -38.63
N SER A 16 0.11 6.02 -38.08
CA SER A 16 -0.16 6.71 -36.83
C SER A 16 0.62 6.01 -35.73
N LEU A 17 1.74 6.57 -35.36
CA LEU A 17 2.40 6.20 -34.11
C LEU A 17 1.44 6.58 -32.96
N SER A 18 0.73 5.59 -32.45
CA SER A 18 0.03 5.74 -31.17
C SER A 18 1.10 5.99 -30.11
N VAL A 19 1.28 7.26 -29.75
CA VAL A 19 2.02 7.63 -28.55
C VAL A 19 1.28 6.94 -27.40
N PRO A 20 1.95 6.07 -26.59
CA PRO A 20 1.30 5.53 -25.41
C PRO A 20 0.81 6.74 -24.61
N SER A 21 -0.48 6.75 -24.30
CA SER A 21 -1.08 7.73 -23.41
C SER A 21 -0.16 7.85 -22.20
N ALA A 22 0.29 9.06 -21.89
CA ALA A 22 1.10 9.31 -20.71
C ALA A 22 0.45 8.57 -19.56
N ALA A 23 1.20 7.68 -18.94
CA ALA A 23 0.79 6.98 -17.73
C ALA A 23 0.09 8.01 -16.86
N ASN A 24 -1.15 7.73 -16.48
CA ASN A 24 -2.03 8.63 -15.78
C ASN A 24 -1.22 9.45 -14.78
N ALA A 25 -1.08 10.75 -15.05
CA ALA A 25 -0.53 11.64 -14.04
C ALA A 25 -1.46 11.43 -12.83
N GLN A 26 -0.94 10.78 -11.78
CA GLN A 26 -1.73 10.52 -10.59
C GLN A 26 -2.27 11.88 -10.15
N ASP A 27 -3.58 12.00 -10.13
CA ASP A 27 -4.22 13.21 -9.69
C ASP A 27 -3.70 13.55 -8.30
N ARG A 28 -3.34 14.80 -8.09
CA ARG A 28 -2.92 15.26 -6.78
C ARG A 28 -4.14 15.24 -5.86
N GLY A 29 -3.92 14.71 -4.66
CA GLY A 29 -4.98 14.49 -3.69
C GLY A 29 -5.48 13.06 -3.67
N THR A 30 -6.42 12.80 -2.79
CA THR A 30 -6.98 11.47 -2.57
C THR A 30 -8.32 11.34 -3.28
N PRO A 31 -8.47 10.40 -4.22
CA PRO A 31 -9.77 10.16 -4.82
C PRO A 31 -10.75 9.70 -3.74
N PHE A 32 -11.97 10.23 -3.78
CA PHE A 32 -13.08 9.81 -2.90
C PHE A 32 -12.80 9.88 -1.39
N GLY A 33 -11.86 10.74 -0.94
CA GLY A 33 -11.51 10.84 0.48
C GLY A 33 -10.62 9.73 1.01
N GLU A 34 -10.13 8.84 0.16
CA GLU A 34 -9.17 7.81 0.56
C GLU A 34 -7.81 8.41 0.95
N TRP A 35 -7.05 7.64 1.71
CA TRP A 35 -5.69 7.98 2.15
C TRP A 35 -4.79 6.77 1.91
N ARG A 36 -4.44 6.54 0.63
CA ARG A 36 -3.77 5.30 0.18
C ARG A 36 -2.27 5.26 0.46
N TYR A 37 -1.66 6.38 0.81
CA TYR A 37 -0.22 6.51 1.02
C TYR A 37 0.07 7.18 2.37
N TRP A 38 1.29 7.06 2.84
CA TRP A 38 1.73 7.74 4.06
C TRP A 38 1.44 9.25 4.04
N GLY A 39 1.59 9.88 2.90
CA GLY A 39 1.33 11.30 2.69
C GLY A 39 0.06 11.59 1.90
N ALA A 40 -0.99 10.79 2.02
CA ALA A 40 -2.27 10.86 1.32
C ALA A 40 -2.21 10.32 -0.10
N ASP A 41 -1.39 10.89 -0.94
CA ASP A 41 -1.19 10.55 -2.35
C ASP A 41 0.28 10.21 -2.64
N ALA A 42 0.57 9.79 -3.87
CA ALA A 42 1.92 9.45 -4.31
C ALA A 42 2.89 10.65 -4.29
N TRP A 43 2.39 11.87 -4.24
CA TRP A 43 3.16 13.10 -4.16
C TRP A 43 3.39 13.56 -2.72
N SER A 44 2.80 12.85 -1.76
CA SER A 44 2.85 13.20 -0.32
C SER A 44 2.35 14.62 -0.05
N THR A 45 1.28 15.02 -0.71
CA THR A 45 0.71 16.37 -0.57
C THR A 45 0.11 16.60 0.80
N ARG A 46 -0.28 15.53 1.51
CA ARG A 46 -0.98 15.57 2.81
C ARG A 46 -2.28 16.36 2.74
N TYR A 47 -2.89 16.35 1.58
CA TYR A 47 -4.11 17.07 1.30
C TYR A 47 -5.28 16.11 1.14
N SER A 48 -6.38 16.38 1.82
CA SER A 48 -7.67 15.76 1.62
C SER A 48 -8.62 16.78 0.99
N PRO A 49 -9.33 16.46 -0.09
CA PRO A 49 -10.34 17.35 -0.67
C PRO A 49 -11.68 17.32 0.09
N LEU A 50 -11.77 16.57 1.18
CA LEU A 50 -12.98 16.50 2.01
C LEU A 50 -13.20 17.84 2.71
N ASP A 51 -14.44 18.30 2.71
CA ASP A 51 -14.88 19.59 3.23
C ASP A 51 -16.01 19.50 4.27
N GLN A 52 -16.31 18.29 4.76
CA GLN A 52 -17.37 18.07 5.74
C GLN A 52 -17.04 18.65 7.11
N ILE A 53 -15.75 18.87 7.40
CA ILE A 53 -15.29 19.47 8.64
C ILE A 53 -14.70 20.84 8.32
N ASP A 54 -15.25 21.86 8.94
CA ASP A 54 -14.85 23.27 8.77
C ASP A 54 -14.77 23.99 10.13
N ALA A 55 -14.51 25.28 10.11
CA ALA A 55 -14.41 26.09 11.33
C ALA A 55 -15.74 26.24 12.09
N GLU A 56 -16.86 25.98 11.45
CA GLU A 56 -18.19 26.16 12.02
C GLU A 56 -18.64 24.91 12.80
N ASN A 57 -18.13 23.72 12.45
CA ASN A 57 -18.51 22.45 13.06
C ASN A 57 -17.35 21.71 13.76
N PHE A 58 -16.14 22.26 13.72
CA PHE A 58 -14.97 21.60 14.31
C PHE A 58 -15.12 21.35 15.82
N ASP A 59 -15.74 22.27 16.54
CA ASP A 59 -15.94 22.15 17.99
C ASP A 59 -17.04 21.13 18.36
N ASP A 60 -17.83 20.68 17.41
CA ASP A 60 -18.88 19.67 17.58
C ASP A 60 -18.36 18.23 17.38
N LEU A 61 -17.08 18.06 17.06
CA LEU A 61 -16.49 16.73 16.84
C LEU A 61 -16.43 15.94 18.13
N GLU A 62 -16.92 14.70 18.06
CA GLU A 62 -16.86 13.73 19.15
C GLU A 62 -16.01 12.51 18.75
N GLN A 63 -15.39 11.86 19.75
CA GLN A 63 -14.67 10.61 19.53
C GLN A 63 -15.65 9.50 19.21
N ALA A 64 -15.65 9.01 17.96
CA ALA A 64 -16.52 7.93 17.53
C ALA A 64 -16.13 6.58 18.18
N TRP A 65 -14.84 6.26 18.22
CA TRP A 65 -14.31 5.03 18.80
C TRP A 65 -12.84 5.18 19.18
N LEU A 66 -12.33 4.21 19.93
CA LEU A 66 -10.93 4.09 20.30
C LEU A 66 -10.44 2.66 20.08
N TRP A 67 -9.47 2.47 19.21
CA TRP A 67 -8.81 1.19 19.03
C TRP A 67 -7.46 1.17 19.74
N ARG A 68 -7.16 0.09 20.48
CA ARG A 68 -5.93 -0.07 21.25
C ARG A 68 -5.05 -1.13 20.64
N GLY A 69 -3.84 -0.73 20.20
CA GLY A 69 -2.84 -1.59 19.56
C GLY A 69 -1.59 -1.86 20.42
N ASP A 70 -1.61 -1.48 21.70
CA ASP A 70 -0.47 -1.60 22.59
C ASP A 70 -0.15 -3.06 23.01
N ASN A 71 -1.12 -3.96 22.88
CA ASN A 71 -1.02 -5.36 23.32
C ASN A 71 -0.68 -6.38 22.22
N PHE A 72 -0.23 -5.94 21.05
CA PHE A 72 0.06 -6.82 19.92
C PHE A 72 1.55 -7.23 19.87
N GLY A 73 1.96 -7.99 20.85
CA GLY A 73 3.33 -8.49 20.97
C GLY A 73 3.60 -9.07 22.36
N PRO A 74 4.84 -9.55 22.60
CA PRO A 74 5.22 -10.15 23.87
C PRO A 74 5.26 -9.15 25.04
N SER A 75 5.33 -7.88 24.76
CA SER A 75 5.21 -6.81 25.77
C SER A 75 4.48 -5.61 25.15
N PRO A 76 3.85 -4.76 25.97
CA PRO A 76 3.20 -3.56 25.49
C PRO A 76 4.16 -2.66 24.71
N ASP A 77 3.69 -2.12 23.60
CA ASP A 77 4.41 -1.12 22.81
C ASP A 77 3.57 0.15 22.75
N TYR A 78 4.07 1.20 23.36
CA TYR A 78 3.38 2.49 23.46
C TYR A 78 3.80 3.48 22.37
N ILE A 79 4.65 3.03 21.44
CA ILE A 79 5.16 3.88 20.38
C ILE A 79 4.47 3.51 19.07
N LEU A 80 3.55 4.35 18.64
CA LEU A 80 2.93 4.26 17.31
C LEU A 80 3.57 5.30 16.38
N ARG A 81 4.24 4.84 15.32
CA ARG A 81 4.89 5.68 14.30
C ARG A 81 4.41 5.39 12.89
N SER A 82 3.37 4.63 12.76
CA SER A 82 2.73 4.36 11.47
C SER A 82 1.61 5.36 11.25
N THR A 83 1.47 5.81 10.01
CA THR A 83 0.26 6.50 9.58
C THR A 83 -0.71 5.45 9.09
N PRO A 84 -1.92 5.37 9.66
CA PRO A 84 -2.97 4.54 9.10
C PRO A 84 -3.27 4.96 7.65
N ILE A 85 -3.63 4.01 6.81
CA ILE A 85 -4.12 4.28 5.46
C ILE A 85 -5.59 3.88 5.35
N TYR A 86 -6.34 4.65 4.57
CA TYR A 86 -7.74 4.35 4.26
C TYR A 86 -7.85 4.07 2.77
N ALA A 87 -8.24 2.87 2.43
CA ALA A 87 -8.40 2.42 1.05
C ALA A 87 -9.47 1.34 0.99
N ASP A 88 -10.23 1.33 -0.08
CA ASP A 88 -11.22 0.30 -0.37
C ASP A 88 -12.19 0.04 0.82
N GLY A 89 -12.65 1.13 1.44
CA GLY A 89 -13.60 1.11 2.55
C GLY A 89 -13.04 0.56 3.88
N ARG A 90 -11.72 0.38 4.01
CA ARG A 90 -11.06 -0.16 5.21
C ARG A 90 -9.95 0.74 5.69
N LEU A 91 -9.76 0.76 7.00
CA LEU A 91 -8.63 1.44 7.64
C LEU A 91 -7.57 0.41 8.00
N PHE A 92 -6.36 0.57 7.45
CA PHE A 92 -5.24 -0.33 7.71
C PHE A 92 -4.20 0.34 8.59
N THR A 93 -3.74 -0.36 9.59
CA THR A 93 -2.70 0.12 10.50
C THR A 93 -1.80 -1.02 10.97
N VAL A 94 -0.67 -0.68 11.55
CA VAL A 94 0.21 -1.65 12.22
C VAL A 94 0.42 -1.25 13.67
N ALA A 95 0.51 -2.22 14.55
CA ALA A 95 0.73 -1.97 15.96
C ALA A 95 1.53 -3.06 16.65
N GLY A 96 2.07 -2.71 17.79
CA GLY A 96 2.80 -3.59 18.70
C GLY A 96 4.15 -4.04 18.18
N GLN A 97 4.85 -4.81 19.01
CA GLN A 97 6.19 -5.30 18.70
C GLN A 97 6.22 -6.29 17.52
N SER A 98 5.12 -6.98 17.28
CA SER A 98 5.01 -7.91 16.15
C SER A 98 4.67 -7.22 14.83
N ARG A 99 4.49 -5.91 14.80
CA ARG A 99 3.95 -5.18 13.64
C ARG A 99 2.71 -5.87 13.08
N ALA A 100 1.78 -6.21 13.96
CA ALA A 100 0.53 -6.79 13.53
C ALA A 100 -0.20 -5.79 12.62
N VAL A 101 -0.51 -6.23 11.40
CA VAL A 101 -1.38 -5.45 10.49
C VAL A 101 -2.81 -5.73 10.89
N SER A 102 -3.60 -4.69 11.02
CA SER A 102 -5.03 -4.79 11.28
C SER A 102 -5.78 -4.02 10.22
N ALA A 103 -6.83 -4.62 9.67
CA ALA A 103 -7.86 -3.92 8.94
C ALA A 103 -9.03 -3.66 9.87
N LEU A 104 -9.49 -2.42 9.89
CA LEU A 104 -10.56 -1.96 10.75
C LEU A 104 -11.72 -1.43 9.89
N ASP A 105 -12.92 -1.62 10.38
CA ASP A 105 -14.07 -0.86 9.91
C ASP A 105 -13.90 0.61 10.32
N PRO A 106 -13.89 1.56 9.39
CA PRO A 106 -13.63 2.96 9.71
C PRO A 106 -14.75 3.63 10.53
N ALA A 107 -15.98 3.11 10.46
CA ALA A 107 -17.11 3.68 11.19
C ALA A 107 -17.17 3.22 12.64
N THR A 108 -16.75 1.99 12.92
CA THR A 108 -16.92 1.35 14.24
C THR A 108 -15.62 1.07 14.96
N GLY A 109 -14.48 1.03 14.24
CA GLY A 109 -13.19 0.58 14.77
C GLY A 109 -13.11 -0.93 14.99
N GLU A 110 -14.10 -1.71 14.53
CA GLU A 110 -14.08 -3.17 14.61
C GLU A 110 -12.93 -3.75 13.80
N VAL A 111 -12.25 -4.76 14.34
CA VAL A 111 -11.18 -5.47 13.63
C VAL A 111 -11.81 -6.47 12.66
N LEU A 112 -11.65 -6.22 11.36
CA LEU A 112 -12.12 -7.09 10.29
C LEU A 112 -11.21 -8.30 10.12
N TRP A 113 -9.90 -8.07 10.13
CA TRP A 113 -8.88 -9.11 10.14
C TRP A 113 -7.56 -8.60 10.73
N MET A 114 -6.69 -9.52 11.08
CA MET A 114 -5.35 -9.22 11.58
C MET A 114 -4.34 -10.24 11.04
N PHE A 115 -3.19 -9.73 10.63
CA PHE A 115 -2.05 -10.54 10.23
C PHE A 115 -0.84 -10.22 11.09
N ARG A 116 -0.09 -11.23 11.48
CA ARG A 116 1.26 -11.11 12.03
C ARG A 116 2.12 -12.28 11.58
N GLU A 117 3.41 -12.04 11.38
CA GLU A 117 4.32 -13.15 11.11
C GLU A 117 4.52 -14.03 12.36
N PRO A 118 4.84 -15.32 12.19
CA PRO A 118 5.21 -16.19 13.30
C PRO A 118 6.47 -15.68 14.03
N HIS A 119 6.52 -15.86 15.33
CA HIS A 119 7.69 -15.57 16.13
C HIS A 119 8.73 -16.69 15.98
N THR A 120 9.54 -16.58 14.93
CA THR A 120 10.67 -17.48 14.66
C THR A 120 11.94 -16.98 15.36
N THR A 121 12.99 -17.82 15.39
CA THR A 121 14.32 -17.40 15.87
C THR A 121 14.82 -16.15 15.14
N ARG A 122 14.54 -16.03 13.84
CA ARG A 122 14.87 -14.84 13.05
C ARG A 122 14.14 -13.60 13.57
N TRP A 123 12.85 -13.72 13.86
CA TRP A 123 12.09 -12.65 14.49
C TRP A 123 12.64 -12.29 15.87
N GLU A 124 12.97 -13.29 16.71
CA GLU A 124 13.50 -13.07 18.06
C GLU A 124 14.83 -12.32 18.07
N ARG A 125 15.69 -12.59 17.11
CA ARG A 125 17.00 -11.95 16.95
C ARG A 125 16.95 -10.63 16.19
N SER A 126 15.79 -10.24 15.66
CA SER A 126 15.65 -8.96 14.97
C SER A 126 15.92 -7.79 15.90
N SER A 127 16.71 -6.84 15.42
CA SER A 127 16.99 -5.57 16.11
C SER A 127 15.86 -4.54 15.94
N ARG A 128 14.84 -4.84 15.14
CA ARG A 128 13.79 -3.89 14.73
C ARG A 128 12.39 -4.46 14.96
N LYS A 129 12.12 -4.98 16.14
CA LYS A 129 10.86 -5.66 16.46
C LYS A 129 9.69 -4.69 16.50
N SER A 130 9.78 -3.61 17.23
CA SER A 130 8.64 -2.73 17.47
C SER A 130 8.21 -1.93 16.23
N HIS A 131 7.23 -1.10 16.39
CA HIS A 131 6.54 -0.23 15.44
C HIS A 131 7.20 -0.13 14.05
N GLY A 132 6.48 -0.44 13.01
CA GLY A 132 6.90 -0.24 11.62
C GLY A 132 6.60 1.18 11.13
N LYS A 133 6.79 1.38 9.84
CA LYS A 133 6.43 2.62 9.14
C LYS A 133 4.99 2.61 8.62
N GLY A 134 4.25 1.54 8.88
CA GLY A 134 2.92 1.31 8.34
C GLY A 134 2.92 0.26 7.24
N VAL A 135 1.90 0.31 6.44
CA VAL A 135 1.70 -0.56 5.26
C VAL A 135 1.65 0.28 4.00
N ALA A 136 1.83 -0.35 2.86
CA ALA A 136 1.53 0.23 1.55
C ALA A 136 0.33 -0.50 0.94
N TYR A 137 -0.49 0.23 0.21
CA TYR A 137 -1.62 -0.31 -0.55
C TYR A 137 -1.37 -0.13 -2.04
N ALA A 138 -1.71 -1.14 -2.81
CA ALA A 138 -1.82 -1.03 -4.26
C ALA A 138 -3.00 -1.87 -4.76
N GLU A 139 -3.54 -1.48 -5.90
CA GLU A 139 -4.48 -2.29 -6.65
C GLU A 139 -3.71 -3.04 -7.74
N VAL A 140 -3.80 -4.35 -7.72
CA VAL A 140 -3.14 -5.25 -8.67
C VAL A 140 -4.20 -6.13 -9.31
N ASP A 141 -4.39 -6.01 -10.61
CA ASP A 141 -5.40 -6.76 -11.39
C ASP A 141 -6.83 -6.64 -10.79
N GLY A 142 -7.19 -5.44 -10.34
CA GLY A 142 -8.50 -5.18 -9.74
C GLY A 142 -8.67 -5.70 -8.31
N ARG A 143 -7.60 -6.10 -7.66
CA ARG A 143 -7.57 -6.61 -6.28
C ARG A 143 -6.73 -5.71 -5.39
N GLY A 144 -7.27 -5.30 -4.26
CA GLY A 144 -6.51 -4.57 -3.26
C GLY A 144 -5.46 -5.44 -2.59
N VAL A 145 -4.23 -4.94 -2.49
CA VAL A 145 -3.09 -5.64 -1.90
C VAL A 145 -2.41 -4.76 -0.87
N ILE A 146 -2.17 -5.32 0.31
CA ILE A 146 -1.41 -4.69 1.39
C ILE A 146 0.01 -5.24 1.41
N TYR A 147 1.00 -4.35 1.36
CA TYR A 147 2.40 -4.70 1.49
C TYR A 147 2.96 -4.31 2.86
N LEU A 148 3.69 -5.20 3.46
CA LEU A 148 4.24 -5.06 4.81
C LEU A 148 5.66 -5.60 4.87
N VAL A 149 6.58 -4.84 5.47
CA VAL A 149 7.88 -5.37 5.92
C VAL A 149 7.78 -5.73 7.39
N THR A 150 7.97 -7.01 7.69
CA THR A 150 7.86 -7.55 9.05
C THR A 150 9.14 -7.37 9.87
N PRO A 151 9.10 -7.59 11.20
CA PRO A 151 10.30 -7.57 12.04
C PRO A 151 11.39 -8.54 11.60
N ALA A 152 11.06 -9.71 11.06
CA ALA A 152 12.03 -10.64 10.50
C ALA A 152 12.57 -10.25 9.12
N PHE A 153 12.25 -9.03 8.64
CA PHE A 153 12.66 -8.47 7.34
C PHE A 153 12.13 -9.24 6.13
N PHE A 154 10.94 -9.81 6.25
CA PHE A 154 10.22 -10.31 5.10
C PHE A 154 9.27 -9.24 4.55
N LEU A 155 9.20 -9.15 3.23
CA LEU A 155 8.13 -8.41 2.55
C LEU A 155 6.98 -9.37 2.30
N HIS A 156 5.83 -9.08 2.87
CA HIS A 156 4.58 -9.80 2.63
C HIS A 156 3.66 -8.99 1.72
N ALA A 157 2.93 -9.68 0.86
CA ALA A 157 1.76 -9.14 0.18
C ALA A 157 0.53 -9.87 0.71
N LEU A 158 -0.42 -9.12 1.20
CA LEU A 158 -1.66 -9.64 1.78
C LEU A 158 -2.83 -9.16 0.94
N ASP A 159 -3.81 -10.01 0.78
CA ASP A 159 -5.10 -9.61 0.25
C ASP A 159 -5.76 -8.58 1.18
N ALA A 160 -6.14 -7.43 0.64
CA ALA A 160 -6.69 -6.34 1.45
C ALA A 160 -8.06 -6.65 2.06
N GLU A 161 -8.82 -7.55 1.45
CA GLU A 161 -10.13 -7.95 1.95
C GLU A 161 -10.04 -8.97 3.08
N THR A 162 -9.13 -9.94 2.96
CA THR A 162 -9.07 -11.10 3.86
C THR A 162 -7.88 -11.13 4.81
N GLY A 163 -6.82 -10.35 4.53
CA GLY A 163 -5.56 -10.38 5.29
C GLY A 163 -4.70 -11.62 5.03
N LEU A 164 -5.10 -12.50 4.12
CA LEU A 164 -4.35 -13.70 3.79
C LEU A 164 -3.15 -13.37 2.89
N PRO A 165 -1.99 -14.00 3.09
CA PRO A 165 -0.86 -13.87 2.19
C PRO A 165 -1.22 -14.30 0.76
N LEU A 166 -0.76 -13.54 -0.23
CA LEU A 166 -0.93 -13.90 -1.63
C LEU A 166 -0.03 -15.07 -1.98
N GLU A 167 -0.63 -16.13 -2.51
CA GLU A 167 0.12 -17.29 -3.01
C GLU A 167 1.04 -16.87 -4.18
N GLY A 168 2.25 -17.43 -4.20
CA GLY A 168 3.22 -17.16 -5.25
C GLY A 168 3.86 -15.76 -5.21
N PHE A 169 3.54 -14.94 -4.21
CA PHE A 169 4.22 -13.67 -4.05
C PHE A 169 5.60 -13.84 -3.44
N GLY A 170 6.58 -13.23 -4.11
CA GLY A 170 7.94 -13.16 -3.64
C GLY A 170 8.79 -14.37 -3.98
N ALA A 171 10.08 -14.12 -3.96
CA ALA A 171 11.13 -15.11 -4.06
C ALA A 171 12.34 -14.61 -3.24
N PRO A 172 13.25 -15.48 -2.81
CA PRO A 172 14.51 -15.03 -2.25
C PRO A 172 15.20 -14.05 -3.20
N VAL A 173 15.66 -12.92 -2.68
CA VAL A 173 16.41 -11.95 -3.46
C VAL A 173 17.85 -12.45 -3.57
N PRO A 174 18.37 -12.77 -4.77
CA PRO A 174 19.76 -13.15 -4.94
C PRO A 174 20.65 -11.97 -4.54
N LEU A 175 21.67 -12.24 -3.74
CA LEU A 175 22.67 -11.26 -3.36
C LEU A 175 24.02 -11.71 -3.92
N ASP A 176 24.56 -10.95 -4.87
CA ASP A 176 25.86 -11.24 -5.46
C ASP A 176 26.94 -11.30 -4.36
N GLY A 177 27.73 -12.36 -4.39
CA GLY A 177 28.79 -12.61 -3.40
C GLY A 177 28.34 -13.37 -2.14
N PHE A 178 27.08 -13.75 -2.07
CA PHE A 178 26.53 -14.67 -1.07
C PHE A 178 26.17 -16.00 -1.72
N ASP A 179 25.80 -16.99 -0.90
CA ASP A 179 25.56 -18.34 -1.39
C ASP A 179 24.55 -18.41 -2.57
N GLU A 180 24.49 -19.56 -3.24
CA GLU A 180 23.65 -19.78 -4.42
C GLU A 180 22.14 -19.59 -4.14
N THR A 181 21.73 -19.57 -2.90
CA THR A 181 20.35 -19.37 -2.51
C THR A 181 19.95 -17.90 -2.44
N GLY A 182 20.93 -16.99 -2.49
CA GLY A 182 20.70 -15.56 -2.33
C GLY A 182 20.14 -15.18 -0.95
N THR A 183 20.12 -16.12 -0.03
CA THR A 183 19.65 -15.89 1.33
C THR A 183 20.83 -15.49 2.18
N VAL A 184 20.88 -14.23 2.60
CA VAL A 184 21.80 -13.81 3.65
C VAL A 184 21.16 -14.12 4.99
N ASP A 185 21.71 -15.09 5.69
CA ASP A 185 21.43 -15.26 7.12
C ASP A 185 22.31 -14.24 7.86
N LEU A 186 21.72 -13.16 8.31
CA LEU A 186 22.40 -12.11 9.09
C LEU A 186 22.51 -12.46 10.58
N LEU A 187 22.28 -13.70 10.95
CA LEU A 187 22.31 -14.17 12.35
C LEU A 187 23.60 -14.89 12.67
#